data_8648070e11ae1293f162411678768e1b
#
_entry.id   8648070e11ae1293f162411678768e1b
#
_cell.length_a   1.000
_cell.length_b   1.000
_cell.length_c   1.000
_cell.angle_alpha   90.00
_cell.angle_beta   90.00
_cell.angle_gamma   90.00
#
_symmetry.space_group_name_H-M   'P 1'
#
loop_
_entity.id
_entity.type
_entity.pdbx_description
1 polymer ?
#
loop_
_entity_poly.entity_id
_entity_poly.type
_entity_poly.pdbx_seq_one_letter_code
_entity_poly.pdbx_strand_id
1 'polypeptide(L)'
;KWAVKLDAAVGAFPALSVDGVLYCLTNKSTLYALDASSGVIKWQQSLDGATGSAVAIDKAGNVYAGTSAAIYAFKPNKDQIWKLEEVNVTEQATFALKDQMLYATLKGGGLVAVDMTNGTKKWTYPTTKGDAYFPIVDKNGNIYFTEKGSQTVHAVNANGAKIWEKKVGNNLNYSGGALSTDGILYIGTQSGNKVLGLDITNGNIVFEETVGQQVMAAVTIGPDKRLYCGTIGSGNIGAVKAFDINKTLETDSWSIRGGDIQGTNRQK
;
A
#
# COMPACT_ATOMS: atom_id res chain seq x y z
N LYS A 1 9.11 26.55 -4.27
CA LYS A 1 7.80 26.11 -3.70
C LYS A 1 6.71 26.55 -4.68
N TRP A 2 5.79 25.64 -4.95
CA TRP A 2 4.66 25.86 -5.86
C TRP A 2 3.35 25.32 -5.24
N ALA A 3 2.23 25.76 -5.75
CA ALA A 3 0.90 25.24 -5.49
C ALA A 3 0.12 25.25 -6.80
N VAL A 4 -0.63 24.20 -7.06
CA VAL A 4 -1.49 24.07 -8.24
C VAL A 4 -2.89 23.67 -7.79
N LYS A 5 -3.90 24.29 -8.40
CA LYS A 5 -5.30 23.97 -8.18
C LYS A 5 -5.69 22.83 -9.12
N LEU A 6 -6.18 21.73 -8.57
CA LEU A 6 -6.72 20.60 -9.31
C LEU A 6 -8.26 20.64 -9.29
N ASP A 7 -8.90 19.70 -10.01
CA ASP A 7 -10.36 19.61 -10.12
C ASP A 7 -11.07 19.15 -8.83
N ALA A 8 -10.33 18.48 -7.94
CA ALA A 8 -10.80 18.04 -6.63
C ALA A 8 -9.63 17.79 -5.66
N ALA A 9 -9.94 17.45 -4.41
CA ALA A 9 -8.92 17.02 -3.44
C ALA A 9 -8.20 15.76 -3.93
N VAL A 10 -6.90 15.65 -3.63
CA VAL A 10 -6.12 14.44 -3.83
C VAL A 10 -6.50 13.46 -2.74
N GLY A 11 -7.23 12.41 -3.08
CA GLY A 11 -7.79 11.44 -2.13
C GLY A 11 -6.90 10.24 -1.86
N ALA A 12 -5.81 10.08 -2.63
CA ALA A 12 -4.92 8.94 -2.57
C ALA A 12 -3.45 9.38 -2.48
N PHE A 13 -2.56 8.44 -2.12
CA PHE A 13 -1.13 8.73 -2.04
C PHE A 13 -0.55 8.99 -3.44
N PRO A 14 0.15 10.11 -3.63
CA PRO A 14 0.82 10.40 -4.89
C PRO A 14 2.04 9.49 -5.08
N ALA A 15 2.49 9.37 -6.33
CA ALA A 15 3.72 8.67 -6.70
C ALA A 15 4.69 9.61 -7.39
N LEU A 16 5.99 9.49 -7.06
CA LEU A 16 7.05 10.30 -7.64
C LEU A 16 7.98 9.45 -8.48
N SER A 17 8.08 9.74 -9.79
CA SER A 17 8.99 9.05 -10.70
C SER A 17 10.45 9.53 -10.53
N VAL A 18 11.40 8.72 -11.04
CA VAL A 18 12.83 9.10 -11.08
C VAL A 18 13.07 10.36 -11.91
N ASP A 19 12.24 10.59 -12.92
CA ASP A 19 12.34 11.73 -13.84
C ASP A 19 11.67 13.00 -13.29
N GLY A 20 11.28 12.99 -12.02
CA GLY A 20 10.68 14.14 -11.35
C GLY A 20 9.25 14.45 -11.80
N VAL A 21 8.48 13.43 -12.15
CA VAL A 21 7.04 13.58 -12.43
C VAL A 21 6.25 13.09 -11.22
N LEU A 22 5.39 13.94 -10.68
CA LEU A 22 4.48 13.62 -9.59
C LEU A 22 3.13 13.21 -10.19
N TYR A 23 2.71 11.98 -9.88
CA TYR A 23 1.40 11.47 -10.26
C TYR A 23 0.45 11.48 -9.06
N CYS A 24 -0.73 12.03 -9.24
CA CYS A 24 -1.76 12.05 -8.20
C CYS A 24 -3.15 11.80 -8.77
N LEU A 25 -3.99 11.13 -7.98
CA LEU A 25 -5.37 10.82 -8.34
C LEU A 25 -6.31 11.63 -7.44
N THR A 26 -7.20 12.40 -8.05
CA THR A 26 -8.18 13.23 -7.31
C THR A 26 -9.44 12.44 -6.96
N ASN A 27 -10.23 12.95 -6.02
CA ASN A 27 -11.52 12.35 -5.63
C ASN A 27 -12.57 12.37 -6.76
N LYS A 28 -12.30 13.03 -7.88
CA LYS A 28 -13.08 12.94 -9.13
C LYS A 28 -12.51 11.92 -10.11
N SER A 29 -11.60 11.06 -9.64
CA SER A 29 -10.94 10.04 -10.47
C SER A 29 -10.18 10.61 -11.65
N THR A 30 -9.64 11.82 -11.53
CA THR A 30 -8.72 12.39 -12.52
C THR A 30 -7.28 12.12 -12.10
N LEU A 31 -6.56 11.38 -12.93
CA LEU A 31 -5.11 11.15 -12.79
C LEU A 31 -4.37 12.32 -13.41
N TYR A 32 -3.52 12.97 -12.62
CA TYR A 32 -2.65 14.07 -13.04
C TYR A 32 -1.19 13.64 -13.05
N ALA A 33 -0.45 14.10 -14.05
CA ALA A 33 1.01 14.09 -14.07
C ALA A 33 1.51 15.52 -14.01
N LEU A 34 2.30 15.83 -13.00
CA LEU A 34 2.80 17.17 -12.71
C LEU A 34 4.33 17.15 -12.72
N ASP A 35 4.94 18.19 -13.22
CA ASP A 35 6.36 18.42 -13.02
C ASP A 35 6.62 18.70 -11.53
N ALA A 36 7.39 17.87 -10.86
CA ALA A 36 7.60 17.94 -9.41
C ALA A 36 8.40 19.19 -8.99
N SER A 37 9.14 19.81 -9.89
CA SER A 37 9.92 21.01 -9.61
C SER A 37 9.11 22.30 -9.72
N SER A 38 8.16 22.34 -10.65
CA SER A 38 7.40 23.57 -11.00
C SER A 38 5.91 23.49 -10.70
N GLY A 39 5.33 22.29 -10.57
CA GLY A 39 3.89 22.08 -10.44
C GLY A 39 3.12 22.17 -11.75
N VAL A 40 3.80 22.33 -12.90
CA VAL A 40 3.13 22.39 -14.20
C VAL A 40 2.48 21.06 -14.53
N ILE A 41 1.20 21.10 -14.92
CA ILE A 41 0.47 19.91 -15.36
C ILE A 41 1.01 19.49 -16.74
N LYS A 42 1.65 18.32 -16.80
CA LYS A 42 2.13 17.72 -18.06
C LYS A 42 0.97 17.09 -18.84
N TRP A 43 0.12 16.37 -18.12
CA TRP A 43 -1.11 15.79 -18.66
C TRP A 43 -2.10 15.42 -17.55
N GLN A 44 -3.33 15.16 -17.94
CA GLN A 44 -4.38 14.63 -17.08
C GLN A 44 -5.27 13.64 -17.83
N GLN A 45 -5.87 12.71 -17.10
CA GLN A 45 -6.78 11.69 -17.64
C GLN A 45 -7.90 11.39 -16.64
N SER A 46 -9.15 11.54 -17.08
CA SER A 46 -10.32 11.09 -16.31
C SER A 46 -10.44 9.56 -16.40
N LEU A 47 -10.68 8.92 -15.28
CA LEU A 47 -10.86 7.48 -15.15
C LEU A 47 -12.33 7.18 -14.78
N ASP A 48 -12.81 5.98 -15.12
CA ASP A 48 -14.16 5.55 -14.75
C ASP A 48 -14.22 5.11 -13.28
N GLY A 49 -15.37 5.27 -12.65
CA GLY A 49 -15.63 4.88 -11.27
C GLY A 49 -15.17 5.93 -10.24
N ALA A 50 -15.44 5.65 -8.96
CA ALA A 50 -14.95 6.49 -7.87
C ALA A 50 -13.47 6.22 -7.60
N THR A 51 -12.76 7.22 -7.05
CA THR A 51 -11.35 7.06 -6.66
C THR A 51 -11.19 5.91 -5.67
N GLY A 52 -10.28 5.02 -6.02
CA GLY A 52 -9.96 3.85 -5.21
C GLY A 52 -8.58 3.98 -4.56
N SER A 53 -7.54 3.53 -5.26
CA SER A 53 -6.20 3.34 -4.70
C SER A 53 -5.27 4.53 -4.85
N ALA A 54 -4.15 4.46 -4.16
CA ALA A 54 -2.96 5.23 -4.46
C ALA A 54 -2.41 4.90 -5.86
N VAL A 55 -1.66 5.83 -6.41
CA VAL A 55 -0.91 5.62 -7.66
C VAL A 55 0.38 4.85 -7.36
N ALA A 56 0.79 3.94 -8.26
CA ALA A 56 2.08 3.26 -8.20
C ALA A 56 2.82 3.38 -9.53
N ILE A 57 4.15 3.26 -9.49
CA ILE A 57 5.01 3.36 -10.67
C ILE A 57 5.96 2.15 -10.70
N ASP A 58 6.08 1.49 -11.86
CA ASP A 58 7.04 0.41 -12.04
C ASP A 58 8.45 0.90 -12.41
N LYS A 59 9.39 -0.04 -12.57
CA LYS A 59 10.79 0.27 -12.95
C LYS A 59 10.92 0.91 -14.32
N ALA A 60 9.99 0.67 -15.23
CA ALA A 60 9.96 1.23 -16.58
C ALA A 60 9.30 2.64 -16.62
N GLY A 61 8.77 3.09 -15.48
CA GLY A 61 8.05 4.37 -15.36
C GLY A 61 6.57 4.29 -15.71
N ASN A 62 6.02 3.09 -15.96
CA ASN A 62 4.59 2.94 -16.19
C ASN A 62 3.81 3.21 -14.90
N VAL A 63 2.65 3.83 -15.05
CA VAL A 63 1.82 4.36 -13.96
C VAL A 63 0.56 3.54 -13.82
N TYR A 64 0.27 3.10 -12.61
CA TYR A 64 -0.91 2.30 -12.27
C TYR A 64 -1.83 3.08 -11.34
N ALA A 65 -3.12 3.09 -11.67
CA ALA A 65 -4.15 3.73 -10.86
C ALA A 65 -5.38 2.83 -10.74
N GLY A 66 -5.99 2.78 -9.57
CA GLY A 66 -7.17 1.96 -9.31
C GLY A 66 -8.38 2.81 -8.92
N THR A 67 -9.54 2.40 -9.39
CA THR A 67 -10.84 2.98 -9.05
C THR A 67 -11.81 1.90 -8.57
N SER A 68 -13.03 2.29 -8.25
CA SER A 68 -14.10 1.33 -7.96
C SER A 68 -14.55 0.52 -9.17
N ALA A 69 -14.13 0.88 -10.39
CA ALA A 69 -14.55 0.24 -11.63
C ALA A 69 -13.43 -0.55 -12.32
N ALA A 70 -12.17 -0.13 -12.16
CA ALA A 70 -11.08 -0.72 -12.92
C ALA A 70 -9.69 -0.44 -12.33
N ILE A 71 -8.69 -1.18 -12.79
CA ILE A 71 -7.27 -0.86 -12.67
C ILE A 71 -6.77 -0.44 -14.05
N TYR A 72 -6.01 0.63 -14.10
CA TYR A 72 -5.46 1.22 -15.31
C TYR A 72 -3.94 1.19 -15.29
N ALA A 73 -3.33 1.03 -16.46
CA ALA A 73 -1.91 1.22 -16.69
C ALA A 73 -1.66 2.20 -17.82
N PHE A 74 -0.75 3.14 -17.60
CA PHE A 74 -0.36 4.16 -18.56
C PHE A 74 1.16 4.21 -18.71
N LYS A 75 1.62 4.56 -19.91
CA LYS A 75 2.99 5.02 -20.11
C LYS A 75 3.18 6.43 -19.52
N PRO A 76 4.43 6.87 -19.28
CA PRO A 76 4.71 8.23 -18.82
C PRO A 76 4.13 9.35 -19.71
N ASN A 77 3.95 9.07 -21.00
CA ASN A 77 3.40 10.00 -22.00
C ASN A 77 1.86 9.98 -22.09
N LYS A 78 1.16 9.34 -21.15
CA LYS A 78 -0.30 9.20 -21.08
C LYS A 78 -0.89 8.04 -21.91
N ASP A 79 -0.14 7.40 -22.81
CA ASP A 79 -0.69 6.28 -23.59
C ASP A 79 -1.18 5.17 -22.67
N GLN A 80 -2.44 4.79 -22.78
CA GLN A 80 -2.98 3.67 -22.02
C GLN A 80 -2.40 2.36 -22.53
N ILE A 81 -1.79 1.59 -21.63
CA ILE A 81 -1.25 0.25 -21.94
C ILE A 81 -2.40 -0.77 -21.89
N TRP A 82 -3.14 -0.77 -20.78
CA TRP A 82 -4.29 -1.63 -20.56
C TRP A 82 -5.25 -1.06 -19.51
N LYS A 83 -6.45 -1.64 -19.49
CA LYS A 83 -7.49 -1.42 -18.48
C LYS A 83 -8.05 -2.78 -18.07
N LEU A 84 -8.06 -3.09 -16.80
CA LEU A 84 -8.73 -4.26 -16.24
C LEU A 84 -10.03 -3.81 -15.57
N GLU A 85 -11.15 -4.14 -16.18
CA GLU A 85 -12.50 -3.81 -15.71
C GLU A 85 -13.00 -4.77 -14.63
N GLU A 86 -14.11 -4.42 -13.99
CA GLU A 86 -14.80 -5.22 -12.97
C GLU A 86 -13.94 -5.53 -11.74
N VAL A 87 -13.03 -4.61 -11.40
CA VAL A 87 -12.18 -4.70 -10.21
C VAL A 87 -12.44 -3.50 -9.32
N ASN A 88 -13.13 -3.71 -8.21
CA ASN A 88 -13.40 -2.66 -7.23
C ASN A 88 -12.26 -2.57 -6.22
N VAL A 89 -11.33 -1.65 -6.46
CA VAL A 89 -10.16 -1.46 -5.59
C VAL A 89 -10.57 -0.75 -4.30
N THR A 90 -10.02 -1.17 -3.17
CA THR A 90 -10.28 -0.55 -1.86
C THR A 90 -9.85 0.92 -1.86
N GLU A 91 -10.71 1.79 -1.34
CA GLU A 91 -10.41 3.21 -1.16
C GLU A 91 -9.21 3.40 -0.23
N GLN A 92 -8.32 4.33 -0.58
CA GLN A 92 -7.09 4.64 0.15
C GLN A 92 -6.10 3.47 0.27
N ALA A 93 -6.34 2.35 -0.41
CA ALA A 93 -5.36 1.28 -0.50
C ALA A 93 -4.15 1.68 -1.34
N THR A 94 -3.06 0.97 -1.18
CA THR A 94 -1.89 1.07 -2.05
C THR A 94 -1.82 -0.18 -2.94
N PHE A 95 -1.16 -0.08 -4.06
CA PHE A 95 -0.69 -1.25 -4.79
C PHE A 95 0.62 -1.75 -4.18
N ALA A 96 0.91 -3.03 -4.40
CA ALA A 96 2.24 -3.56 -4.26
C ALA A 96 2.70 -4.12 -5.61
N LEU A 97 3.94 -3.80 -5.98
CA LEU A 97 4.53 -4.22 -7.25
C LEU A 97 5.74 -5.10 -6.98
N LYS A 98 5.79 -6.27 -7.63
CA LYS A 98 6.94 -7.17 -7.57
C LYS A 98 7.11 -7.86 -8.91
N ASP A 99 8.32 -7.77 -9.46
CA ASP A 99 8.63 -8.30 -10.79
C ASP A 99 7.65 -7.76 -11.84
N GLN A 100 6.84 -8.60 -12.48
CA GLN A 100 5.82 -8.19 -13.44
C GLN A 100 4.39 -8.30 -12.88
N MET A 101 4.25 -8.34 -11.55
CA MET A 101 2.96 -8.50 -10.89
C MET A 101 2.57 -7.25 -10.12
N LEU A 102 1.32 -6.86 -10.27
CA LEU A 102 0.63 -5.87 -9.45
C LEU A 102 -0.35 -6.60 -8.52
N TYR A 103 -0.31 -6.24 -7.25
CA TYR A 103 -1.24 -6.74 -6.24
C TYR A 103 -2.09 -5.58 -5.73
N ALA A 104 -3.41 -5.76 -5.77
CA ALA A 104 -4.38 -4.77 -5.32
C ALA A 104 -5.37 -5.38 -4.34
N THR A 105 -5.65 -4.69 -3.25
CA THR A 105 -6.71 -5.08 -2.31
C THR A 105 -8.07 -4.61 -2.79
N LEU A 106 -9.09 -5.43 -2.54
CA LEU A 106 -10.44 -5.24 -3.05
C LEU A 106 -11.39 -4.73 -1.97
N LYS A 107 -12.29 -3.84 -2.34
CA LYS A 107 -13.43 -3.43 -1.53
C LYS A 107 -14.39 -4.62 -1.36
N GLY A 108 -14.83 -4.85 -0.13
CA GLY A 108 -15.60 -6.03 0.21
C GLY A 108 -14.77 -7.27 0.50
N GLY A 109 -13.47 -7.20 0.33
CA GLY A 109 -12.49 -8.20 0.76
C GLY A 109 -11.74 -8.90 -0.36
N GLY A 110 -10.49 -9.23 -0.05
CA GLY A 110 -9.61 -10.01 -0.91
C GLY A 110 -8.47 -9.23 -1.55
N LEU A 111 -7.70 -9.99 -2.32
CA LEU A 111 -6.52 -9.53 -3.04
C LEU A 111 -6.58 -10.05 -4.48
N VAL A 112 -6.30 -9.19 -5.45
CA VAL A 112 -6.16 -9.59 -6.85
C VAL A 112 -4.71 -9.43 -7.28
N ALA A 113 -4.23 -10.39 -8.08
CA ALA A 113 -2.94 -10.33 -8.77
C ALA A 113 -3.16 -10.12 -10.27
N VAL A 114 -2.45 -9.14 -10.81
CA VAL A 114 -2.57 -8.70 -12.21
C VAL A 114 -1.19 -8.69 -12.86
N ASP A 115 -1.10 -9.25 -14.05
CA ASP A 115 0.09 -9.17 -14.89
C ASP A 115 0.25 -7.74 -15.43
N MET A 116 1.33 -7.08 -15.06
CA MET A 116 1.57 -5.69 -15.42
C MET A 116 1.82 -5.47 -16.92
N THR A 117 2.19 -6.51 -17.65
CA THR A 117 2.49 -6.40 -19.10
C THR A 117 1.23 -6.23 -19.95
N ASN A 118 0.14 -6.88 -19.57
CA ASN A 118 -1.07 -6.95 -20.39
C ASN A 118 -2.39 -6.75 -19.63
N GLY A 119 -2.35 -6.53 -18.31
CA GLY A 119 -3.54 -6.34 -17.50
C GLY A 119 -4.33 -7.62 -17.21
N THR A 120 -3.78 -8.81 -17.49
CA THR A 120 -4.47 -10.06 -17.24
C THR A 120 -4.55 -10.37 -15.76
N LYS A 121 -5.75 -10.60 -15.26
CA LYS A 121 -5.97 -11.10 -13.90
C LYS A 121 -5.47 -12.55 -13.82
N LYS A 122 -4.47 -12.79 -12.96
CA LYS A 122 -3.88 -14.12 -12.75
C LYS A 122 -4.68 -14.92 -11.74
N TRP A 123 -5.02 -14.31 -10.61
CA TRP A 123 -5.81 -14.93 -9.57
C TRP A 123 -6.47 -13.88 -8.66
N THR A 124 -7.43 -14.34 -7.90
CA THR A 124 -8.04 -13.58 -6.80
C THR A 124 -8.04 -14.46 -5.55
N TYR A 125 -7.57 -13.91 -4.44
CA TYR A 125 -7.70 -14.54 -3.12
C TYR A 125 -8.86 -13.87 -2.39
N PRO A 126 -9.98 -14.56 -2.15
CA PRO A 126 -11.15 -13.96 -1.52
C PRO A 126 -10.98 -13.88 0.00
N THR A 127 -11.46 -12.79 0.60
CA THR A 127 -11.80 -12.69 2.02
C THR A 127 -13.25 -12.24 2.15
N THR A 128 -13.88 -12.39 3.30
CA THR A 128 -15.35 -12.29 3.39
C THR A 128 -15.86 -11.32 4.46
N LYS A 129 -14.99 -10.67 5.20
CA LYS A 129 -15.39 -9.88 6.38
C LYS A 129 -14.95 -8.42 6.32
N GLY A 130 -14.94 -7.85 5.14
CA GLY A 130 -14.69 -6.42 4.94
C GLY A 130 -13.48 -6.12 4.08
N ASP A 131 -13.18 -4.84 3.97
CA ASP A 131 -12.14 -4.35 3.07
C ASP A 131 -10.75 -4.85 3.45
N ALA A 132 -9.96 -5.18 2.43
CA ALA A 132 -8.55 -5.52 2.57
C ALA A 132 -7.68 -4.28 2.31
N TYR A 133 -6.50 -4.20 2.97
CA TYR A 133 -5.64 -3.02 2.93
C TYR A 133 -4.16 -3.38 2.86
N PHE A 134 -3.40 -2.48 2.23
CA PHE A 134 -1.94 -2.34 2.28
C PHE A 134 -1.16 -3.63 2.00
N PRO A 135 -1.20 -4.13 0.77
CA PRO A 135 -0.43 -5.30 0.41
C PRO A 135 1.08 -4.99 0.52
N ILE A 136 1.82 -5.90 1.10
CA ILE A 136 3.27 -5.94 1.21
C ILE A 136 3.73 -7.22 0.54
N VAL A 137 4.82 -7.13 -0.23
CA VAL A 137 5.38 -8.29 -0.92
C VAL A 137 6.81 -8.49 -0.45
N ASP A 138 7.17 -9.72 -0.05
CA ASP A 138 8.53 -10.06 0.32
C ASP A 138 9.43 -10.36 -0.91
N LYS A 139 10.70 -10.59 -0.67
CA LYS A 139 11.66 -10.95 -1.73
C LYS A 139 11.33 -12.24 -2.47
N ASN A 140 10.60 -13.16 -1.84
CA ASN A 140 10.18 -14.44 -2.42
C ASN A 140 8.86 -14.35 -3.19
N GLY A 141 8.21 -13.17 -3.21
CA GLY A 141 6.92 -12.95 -3.85
C GLY A 141 5.71 -13.37 -3.01
N ASN A 142 5.88 -13.62 -1.71
CA ASN A 142 4.74 -13.82 -0.83
C ASN A 142 4.11 -12.47 -0.46
N ILE A 143 2.79 -12.43 -0.36
CA ILE A 143 2.03 -11.22 -0.16
C ILE A 143 1.35 -11.26 1.21
N TYR A 144 1.49 -10.19 1.96
CA TYR A 144 0.90 -9.97 3.27
C TYR A 144 -0.05 -8.78 3.21
N PHE A 145 -1.26 -8.94 3.73
CA PHE A 145 -2.24 -7.87 3.76
C PHE A 145 -3.18 -8.02 4.96
N THR A 146 -3.90 -6.95 5.30
CA THR A 146 -4.83 -6.93 6.44
C THR A 146 -6.26 -6.90 5.97
N GLU A 147 -7.16 -7.59 6.69
CA GLU A 147 -8.61 -7.51 6.52
C GLU A 147 -9.24 -6.83 7.75
N LYS A 148 -9.93 -5.72 7.53
CA LYS A 148 -10.48 -4.87 8.57
C LYS A 148 -11.52 -5.58 9.44
N GLY A 149 -12.53 -6.16 8.80
CA GLY A 149 -13.71 -6.70 9.50
C GLY A 149 -13.42 -7.96 10.31
N SER A 150 -12.49 -8.80 9.86
CA SER A 150 -12.07 -10.00 10.58
C SER A 150 -10.96 -9.76 11.59
N GLN A 151 -10.29 -8.59 11.52
CA GLN A 151 -9.09 -8.28 12.30
C GLN A 151 -7.95 -9.29 12.03
N THR A 152 -7.82 -9.69 10.78
CA THR A 152 -6.93 -10.78 10.35
C THR A 152 -5.82 -10.24 9.45
N VAL A 153 -4.61 -10.75 9.66
CA VAL A 153 -3.50 -10.64 8.73
C VAL A 153 -3.46 -11.91 7.91
N HIS A 154 -3.36 -11.76 6.60
CA HIS A 154 -3.29 -12.86 5.64
C HIS A 154 -1.91 -12.91 5.01
N ALA A 155 -1.41 -14.12 4.76
CA ALA A 155 -0.24 -14.40 3.96
C ALA A 155 -0.61 -15.37 2.83
N VAL A 156 -0.30 -14.98 1.59
CA VAL A 156 -0.52 -15.80 0.40
C VAL A 156 0.76 -15.86 -0.42
N ASN A 157 0.98 -16.96 -1.12
CA ASN A 157 2.13 -17.07 -2.00
C ASN A 157 1.88 -16.40 -3.36
N ALA A 158 2.91 -16.34 -4.20
CA ALA A 158 2.84 -15.74 -5.54
C ALA A 158 1.76 -16.35 -6.45
N ASN A 159 1.30 -17.57 -6.18
CA ASN A 159 0.24 -18.25 -6.92
C ASN A 159 -1.16 -18.04 -6.32
N GLY A 160 -1.30 -17.22 -5.28
CA GLY A 160 -2.57 -16.93 -4.61
C GLY A 160 -3.00 -18.01 -3.61
N ALA A 161 -2.17 -18.98 -3.28
CA ALA A 161 -2.49 -19.97 -2.25
C ALA A 161 -2.17 -19.44 -0.86
N LYS A 162 -3.07 -19.73 0.11
CA LYS A 162 -2.87 -19.36 1.51
C LYS A 162 -1.62 -20.01 2.08
N ILE A 163 -0.74 -19.20 2.70
CA ILE A 163 0.36 -19.69 3.53
C ILE A 163 -0.15 -19.79 4.97
N TRP A 164 -0.63 -18.68 5.52
CA TRP A 164 -1.27 -18.62 6.82
C TRP A 164 -2.26 -17.44 6.92
N GLU A 165 -3.07 -17.47 7.95
CA GLU A 165 -3.87 -16.34 8.40
C GLU A 165 -3.80 -16.24 9.92
N LYS A 166 -3.76 -15.01 10.44
CA LYS A 166 -3.65 -14.75 11.87
C LYS A 166 -4.66 -13.71 12.30
N LYS A 167 -5.62 -14.11 13.12
CA LYS A 167 -6.49 -13.16 13.82
C LYS A 167 -5.70 -12.53 14.96
N VAL A 168 -5.59 -11.19 14.95
CA VAL A 168 -4.83 -10.45 15.97
C VAL A 168 -5.72 -9.82 17.03
N GLY A 169 -7.06 -9.95 16.89
CA GLY A 169 -8.02 -9.51 17.90
C GLY A 169 -8.18 -8.00 18.08
N ASN A 170 -7.53 -7.20 17.21
CA ASN A 170 -7.52 -5.75 17.28
C ASN A 170 -7.83 -5.16 15.90
N ASN A 171 -8.45 -3.98 15.88
CA ASN A 171 -8.78 -3.32 14.64
C ASN A 171 -7.51 -2.94 13.84
N LEU A 172 -7.45 -3.33 12.57
CA LEU A 172 -6.29 -3.16 11.68
C LEU A 172 -6.50 -2.01 10.65
N ASN A 173 -7.32 -1.01 10.98
CA ASN A 173 -7.57 0.11 10.08
C ASN A 173 -6.33 0.95 9.86
N TYR A 174 -6.07 1.30 8.60
CA TYR A 174 -5.14 2.33 8.14
C TYR A 174 -3.66 2.15 8.50
N SER A 175 -3.28 1.16 9.30
CA SER A 175 -1.89 0.91 9.62
C SER A 175 -1.25 0.01 8.56
N GLY A 176 -0.51 0.60 7.63
CA GLY A 176 0.38 -0.16 6.76
C GLY A 176 1.50 -0.81 7.58
N GLY A 177 1.98 -1.96 7.13
CA GLY A 177 3.07 -2.68 7.78
C GLY A 177 4.45 -2.32 7.24
N ALA A 178 5.49 -2.85 7.89
CA ALA A 178 6.86 -2.83 7.44
C ALA A 178 7.50 -4.22 7.63
N LEU A 179 8.19 -4.71 6.62
CA LEU A 179 8.85 -6.00 6.63
C LEU A 179 10.34 -5.84 6.86
N SER A 180 10.87 -6.51 7.87
CA SER A 180 12.30 -6.53 8.15
C SER A 180 13.05 -7.61 7.36
N THR A 181 14.37 -7.42 7.21
CA THR A 181 15.25 -8.35 6.48
C THR A 181 15.31 -9.75 7.05
N ASP A 182 14.99 -9.93 8.33
CA ASP A 182 14.95 -11.23 9.00
C ASP A 182 13.55 -11.85 9.04
N GLY A 183 12.59 -11.30 8.27
CA GLY A 183 11.29 -11.91 8.07
C GLY A 183 10.29 -11.65 9.19
N ILE A 184 10.30 -10.46 9.79
CA ILE A 184 9.26 -10.03 10.72
C ILE A 184 8.42 -8.94 10.07
N LEU A 185 7.11 -9.16 9.98
CA LEU A 185 6.13 -8.17 9.52
C LEU A 185 5.61 -7.39 10.73
N TYR A 186 5.99 -6.12 10.81
CA TYR A 186 5.49 -5.21 11.83
C TYR A 186 4.21 -4.52 11.36
N ILE A 187 3.18 -4.47 12.21
CA ILE A 187 1.90 -3.81 11.96
C ILE A 187 1.45 -3.03 13.20
N GLY A 188 0.71 -1.95 12.99
CA GLY A 188 0.05 -1.23 14.08
C GLY A 188 -1.39 -1.68 14.27
N THR A 189 -1.93 -1.54 15.48
CA THR A 189 -3.33 -1.80 15.77
C THR A 189 -4.05 -0.52 16.21
N GLN A 190 -5.29 -0.35 15.77
CA GLN A 190 -6.10 0.81 16.17
C GLN A 190 -6.72 0.59 17.56
N SER A 191 -7.48 -0.47 17.75
CA SER A 191 -8.22 -0.67 19.01
C SER A 191 -7.39 -1.32 20.12
N GLY A 192 -6.27 -1.94 19.80
CA GLY A 192 -5.39 -2.58 20.77
C GLY A 192 -4.28 -1.68 21.30
N ASN A 193 -4.08 -0.52 20.67
CA ASN A 193 -2.99 0.39 21.01
C ASN A 193 -1.62 -0.28 21.01
N LYS A 194 -1.38 -1.20 20.07
CA LYS A 194 -0.19 -2.03 20.00
C LYS A 194 0.51 -1.93 18.66
N VAL A 195 1.79 -2.20 18.69
CA VAL A 195 2.57 -2.62 17.52
C VAL A 195 2.89 -4.09 17.68
N LEU A 196 2.60 -4.89 16.65
CA LEU A 196 2.83 -6.33 16.62
C LEU A 196 3.87 -6.64 15.55
N GLY A 197 4.75 -7.60 15.82
CA GLY A 197 5.63 -8.22 14.84
C GLY A 197 5.25 -9.68 14.64
N LEU A 198 4.95 -10.06 13.40
CA LEU A 198 4.57 -11.41 13.02
C LEU A 198 5.70 -12.06 12.23
N ASP A 199 6.06 -13.28 12.59
CA ASP A 199 6.95 -14.12 11.79
C ASP A 199 6.26 -14.46 10.46
N ILE A 200 6.88 -14.10 9.34
CA ILE A 200 6.28 -14.29 8.00
C ILE A 200 6.14 -15.76 7.60
N THR A 201 6.84 -16.68 8.25
CA THR A 201 6.78 -18.12 7.91
C THR A 201 5.53 -18.81 8.46
N ASN A 202 5.01 -18.34 9.59
CA ASN A 202 3.95 -19.04 10.31
C ASN A 202 2.86 -18.13 10.92
N GLY A 203 3.04 -16.79 10.85
CA GLY A 203 2.11 -15.81 11.42
C GLY A 203 2.13 -15.70 12.95
N ASN A 204 3.10 -16.30 13.64
CA ASN A 204 3.20 -16.17 15.09
C ASN A 204 3.64 -14.75 15.48
N ILE A 205 3.02 -14.22 16.55
CA ILE A 205 3.43 -12.94 17.12
C ILE A 205 4.72 -13.16 17.89
N VAL A 206 5.81 -12.52 17.46
CA VAL A 206 7.17 -12.60 18.04
C VAL A 206 7.62 -11.28 18.65
N PHE A 207 6.85 -10.21 18.40
CA PHE A 207 7.08 -8.90 18.99
C PHE A 207 5.72 -8.26 19.32
N GLU A 208 5.60 -7.68 20.50
CA GLU A 208 4.40 -6.96 20.92
C GLU A 208 4.78 -5.82 21.85
N GLU A 209 4.39 -4.60 21.50
CA GLU A 209 4.59 -3.40 22.29
C GLU A 209 3.29 -2.60 22.42
N THR A 210 2.97 -2.20 23.64
CA THR A 210 1.81 -1.34 23.91
C THR A 210 2.23 0.12 23.82
N VAL A 211 1.58 0.85 22.93
CA VAL A 211 1.90 2.28 22.65
C VAL A 211 0.97 3.25 23.37
N GLY A 212 -0.05 2.76 24.08
CA GLY A 212 -0.98 3.57 24.88
C GLY A 212 -2.00 4.38 24.09
N GLN A 213 -1.90 4.41 22.76
CA GLN A 213 -2.77 5.15 21.85
C GLN A 213 -2.96 4.38 20.54
N GLN A 214 -3.99 4.73 19.77
CA GLN A 214 -4.26 4.10 18.49
C GLN A 214 -3.11 4.32 17.49
N VAL A 215 -2.64 3.26 16.85
CA VAL A 215 -1.70 3.37 15.71
C VAL A 215 -2.52 3.60 14.45
N MET A 216 -2.47 4.81 13.91
CA MET A 216 -3.24 5.22 12.72
C MET A 216 -2.36 5.43 11.48
N ALA A 217 -1.05 5.50 11.66
CA ALA A 217 -0.09 5.62 10.57
C ALA A 217 0.56 4.27 10.26
N ALA A 218 1.08 4.13 9.05
CA ALA A 218 1.94 3.00 8.72
C ALA A 218 3.16 2.99 9.65
N VAL A 219 3.51 1.80 10.13
CA VAL A 219 4.79 1.59 10.81
C VAL A 219 5.91 1.57 9.78
N THR A 220 7.10 2.02 10.16
CA THR A 220 8.28 2.00 9.29
C THR A 220 9.54 1.65 10.07
N ILE A 221 10.52 1.06 9.38
CA ILE A 221 11.84 0.77 9.94
C ILE A 221 12.82 1.79 9.36
N GLY A 222 13.44 2.58 10.22
CA GLY A 222 14.42 3.58 9.83
C GLY A 222 15.80 2.97 9.56
N PRO A 223 16.71 3.74 8.93
CA PRO A 223 18.09 3.30 8.68
C PRO A 223 18.91 3.13 9.96
N ASP A 224 18.45 3.69 11.06
CA ASP A 224 18.99 3.55 12.41
C ASP A 224 18.54 2.25 13.13
N LYS A 225 17.87 1.34 12.39
CA LYS A 225 17.39 0.03 12.86
C LYS A 225 16.30 0.12 13.94
N ARG A 226 15.57 1.23 13.97
CA ARG A 226 14.41 1.46 14.82
C ARG A 226 13.10 1.31 14.07
N LEU A 227 12.11 0.82 14.78
CA LEU A 227 10.73 0.80 14.32
C LEU A 227 10.04 2.08 14.78
N TYR A 228 9.40 2.78 13.86
CA TYR A 228 8.65 4.01 14.12
C TYR A 228 7.16 3.82 13.87
N CYS A 229 6.33 4.40 14.72
CA CYS A 229 4.90 4.50 14.48
C CYS A 229 4.33 5.85 14.92
N GLY A 230 3.34 6.34 14.17
CA GLY A 230 2.53 7.48 14.56
C GLY A 230 1.28 7.01 15.31
N THR A 231 0.98 7.66 16.42
CA THR A 231 -0.21 7.35 17.25
C THR A 231 -1.13 8.55 17.34
N ILE A 232 -2.41 8.30 17.60
CA ILE A 232 -3.41 9.33 17.91
C ILE A 232 -4.19 8.93 19.16
N GLY A 233 -4.29 9.85 20.12
CA GLY A 233 -5.06 9.70 21.35
C GLY A 233 -6.30 10.58 21.40
N SER A 234 -6.94 10.64 22.55
CA SER A 234 -8.08 11.51 22.81
C SER A 234 -7.71 12.98 22.63
N GLY A 235 -8.62 13.78 22.08
CA GLY A 235 -8.37 15.20 21.78
C GLY A 235 -7.43 15.44 20.59
N ASN A 236 -7.25 14.44 19.71
CA ASN A 236 -6.34 14.49 18.55
C ASN A 236 -4.86 14.77 18.92
N ILE A 237 -4.45 14.44 20.14
CA ILE A 237 -3.06 14.53 20.55
C ILE A 237 -2.33 13.33 19.99
N GLY A 238 -1.40 13.57 19.06
CA GLY A 238 -0.56 12.55 18.44
C GLY A 238 0.80 12.43 19.10
N ALA A 239 1.45 11.29 18.90
CA ALA A 239 2.84 11.08 19.25
C ALA A 239 3.53 10.23 18.17
N VAL A 240 4.85 10.37 18.07
CA VAL A 240 5.71 9.44 17.34
C VAL A 240 6.42 8.57 18.39
N LYS A 241 6.36 7.26 18.21
CA LYS A 241 7.04 6.28 19.05
C LYS A 241 8.15 5.61 18.24
N ALA A 242 9.27 5.32 18.91
CA ALA A 242 10.39 4.62 18.34
C ALA A 242 10.79 3.45 19.26
N PHE A 243 11.10 2.30 18.65
CA PHE A 243 11.50 1.07 19.35
C PHE A 243 12.81 0.56 18.77
N ASP A 244 13.75 0.22 19.63
CA ASP A 244 15.02 -0.39 19.23
C ASP A 244 14.78 -1.86 18.89
N ILE A 245 14.64 -2.18 17.61
CA ILE A 245 14.45 -3.55 17.13
C ILE A 245 15.73 -4.17 16.59
N ASN A 246 16.76 -3.34 16.33
CA ASN A 246 18.03 -3.73 15.72
C ASN A 246 17.88 -4.49 14.39
N LYS A 247 16.88 -4.10 13.58
CA LYS A 247 16.53 -4.72 12.29
C LYS A 247 16.51 -3.66 11.20
N THR A 248 16.79 -4.08 9.97
CA THR A 248 16.68 -3.24 8.78
C THR A 248 15.44 -3.57 7.98
N LEU A 249 14.94 -2.58 7.24
CA LEU A 249 13.85 -2.75 6.29
C LEU A 249 14.32 -3.65 5.13
N GLU A 250 13.49 -4.57 4.69
CA GLU A 250 13.76 -5.34 3.47
C GLU A 250 13.69 -4.42 2.25
N THR A 251 14.68 -4.51 1.34
CA THR A 251 14.85 -3.55 0.23
C THR A 251 14.57 -4.13 -1.16
N ASP A 252 14.60 -5.45 -1.31
CA ASP A 252 14.45 -6.13 -2.61
C ASP A 252 12.99 -6.51 -2.93
N SER A 253 12.05 -5.76 -2.35
CA SER A 253 10.64 -6.07 -2.39
C SER A 253 9.79 -4.82 -2.19
N TRP A 254 8.46 -4.97 -2.17
CA TRP A 254 7.51 -3.94 -1.74
C TRP A 254 7.23 -4.10 -0.24
N SER A 255 8.24 -3.82 0.57
CA SER A 255 8.31 -4.19 1.99
C SER A 255 7.63 -3.21 2.96
N ILE A 256 7.13 -2.11 2.44
CA ILE A 256 6.46 -1.05 3.22
C ILE A 256 5.36 -0.40 2.38
N ARG A 257 4.38 0.20 3.05
CA ARG A 257 3.38 1.04 2.39
C ARG A 257 4.08 2.16 1.62
N GLY A 258 3.82 2.24 0.32
CA GLY A 258 4.48 3.22 -0.56
C GLY A 258 5.78 2.72 -1.20
N GLY A 259 6.12 1.45 -1.04
CA GLY A 259 7.18 0.74 -1.77
C GLY A 259 8.60 0.99 -1.27
N ASP A 260 8.91 2.17 -0.79
CA ASP A 260 10.23 2.53 -0.27
C ASP A 260 10.13 3.45 0.96
N ILE A 261 11.25 3.67 1.66
CA ILE A 261 11.32 4.51 2.86
C ILE A 261 10.98 5.99 2.61
N GLN A 262 11.03 6.44 1.37
CA GLN A 262 10.62 7.77 0.96
C GLN A 262 9.12 7.84 0.64
N GLY A 263 8.42 6.70 0.60
CA GLY A 263 7.00 6.62 0.28
C GLY A 263 6.68 7.10 -1.15
N THR A 264 7.60 6.84 -2.10
CA THR A 264 7.45 7.34 -3.47
C THR A 264 6.43 6.57 -4.30
N ASN A 265 5.88 5.47 -3.78
CA ASN A 265 4.98 4.54 -4.50
C ASN A 265 5.59 4.05 -5.82
N ARG A 266 6.88 3.80 -5.82
CA ARG A 266 7.66 3.40 -6.97
C ARG A 266 8.38 2.08 -6.71
N GLN A 267 8.37 1.18 -7.68
CA GLN A 267 9.18 -0.03 -7.68
C GLN A 267 10.67 0.33 -7.90
N LYS A 268 11.55 -0.23 -7.08
CA LYS A 268 13.01 -0.07 -7.22
C LYS A 268 13.60 -1.04 -8.21
#